data_45b32d9c50c4e75429437f1986f728ba
#
_entry.id   45b32d9c50c4e75429437f1986f728ba
#
_cell.length_a   1.000
_cell.length_b   1.000
_cell.length_c   1.000
_cell.angle_alpha   90.00
_cell.angle_beta   90.00
_cell.angle_gamma   90.00
#
_symmetry.space_group_name_H-M   'P 1'
#
loop_
_entity.id
_entity.type
_entity.pdbx_description
1 polymer ?
#
loop_
_entity_poly.entity_id
_entity_poly.type
_entity_poly.pdbx_seq_one_letter_code
_entity_poly.pdbx_strand_id
1 'polypeptide(L)'
;MTRQIDFAGQSGVLYRYKALEEMRPVPPGGANFVYVKWDGDAPKIVYAGETDSLHRSVFETWDEAQSGYGATEIFARLNITGVVRRAEHDDIVAQHQPPMNTGGESLAGRRKTGRTGG
;
A
#
# COMPACT_ATOMS: atom_id res chain seq x y z
N MET A 1 17.28 15.12 -0.38
CA MET A 1 17.14 14.05 0.63
C MET A 1 15.97 13.14 0.28
N THR A 2 16.19 11.84 0.32
CA THR A 2 15.14 10.88 -0.03
C THR A 2 14.21 10.66 1.16
N ARG A 3 12.91 10.77 0.91
CA ARG A 3 11.91 10.47 1.95
C ARG A 3 11.71 8.98 2.01
N GLN A 4 11.99 8.40 3.17
CA GLN A 4 11.88 6.96 3.41
C GLN A 4 11.13 6.71 4.69
N ILE A 5 10.49 5.55 4.75
CA ILE A 5 9.76 5.13 5.94
C ILE A 5 9.90 3.62 6.08
N ASP A 6 10.04 3.14 7.32
CA ASP A 6 10.07 1.71 7.59
C ASP A 6 8.72 1.29 8.14
N PHE A 7 8.14 0.23 7.55
CA PHE A 7 6.94 -0.38 8.09
C PHE A 7 7.28 -1.78 8.56
N ALA A 8 6.84 -2.12 9.77
CA ALA A 8 7.07 -3.45 10.31
C ALA A 8 6.02 -4.42 9.79
N GLY A 9 6.45 -5.64 9.44
CA GLY A 9 5.54 -6.74 9.21
C GLY A 9 5.16 -7.40 10.54
N GLN A 10 4.22 -8.32 10.49
CA GLN A 10 3.83 -9.10 11.65
C GLN A 10 5.00 -9.90 12.21
N SER A 11 5.93 -10.28 11.34
CA SER A 11 7.15 -11.00 11.74
C SER A 11 8.12 -10.15 12.55
N GLY A 12 7.93 -8.82 12.57
CA GLY A 12 8.86 -7.90 13.21
C GLY A 12 9.92 -7.35 12.26
N VAL A 13 10.00 -7.87 11.05
CA VAL A 13 10.95 -7.35 10.06
C VAL A 13 10.52 -5.97 9.62
N LEU A 14 11.49 -5.05 9.50
CA LEU A 14 11.24 -3.70 9.02
C LEU A 14 11.53 -3.63 7.54
N TYR A 15 10.57 -3.16 6.77
CA TYR A 15 10.71 -3.01 5.32
C TYR A 15 10.77 -1.53 4.98
N ARG A 16 11.82 -1.12 4.26
CA ARG A 16 12.02 0.28 3.91
C ARG A 16 11.35 0.62 2.60
N TYR A 17 10.50 1.63 2.64
CA TYR A 17 9.79 2.14 1.48
C TYR A 17 10.26 3.56 1.21
N LYS A 18 10.24 3.96 -0.07
CA LYS A 18 10.59 5.32 -0.48
C LYS A 18 9.36 6.01 -1.02
N ALA A 19 9.28 7.32 -0.83
CA ALA A 19 8.18 8.10 -1.37
C ALA A 19 8.16 7.98 -2.90
N LEU A 20 7.01 7.64 -3.46
CA LEU A 20 6.89 7.42 -4.90
C LEU A 20 7.19 8.69 -5.68
N GLU A 21 6.84 9.86 -5.12
CA GLU A 21 7.09 11.13 -5.80
C GLU A 21 8.57 11.36 -6.10
N GLU A 22 9.45 10.67 -5.38
CA GLU A 22 10.89 10.76 -5.58
C GLU A 22 11.42 9.70 -6.53
N MET A 23 10.55 8.81 -7.00
CA MET A 23 10.89 7.75 -7.94
C MET A 23 10.39 8.16 -9.33
N ARG A 24 11.17 9.02 -10.00
CA ARG A 24 10.76 9.56 -11.30
C ARG A 24 11.82 9.28 -12.34
N PRO A 25 11.50 8.60 -13.43
CA PRO A 25 10.20 7.99 -13.71
C PRO A 25 9.93 6.80 -12.81
N VAL A 26 8.66 6.45 -12.66
CA VAL A 26 8.28 5.29 -11.85
C VAL A 26 8.86 4.03 -12.48
N PRO A 27 9.61 3.23 -11.71
CA PRO A 27 10.26 2.06 -12.29
C PRO A 27 9.27 1.02 -12.80
N PRO A 28 9.62 0.29 -13.87
CA PRO A 28 8.72 -0.71 -14.44
C PRO A 28 8.77 -2.09 -13.78
N GLY A 29 9.69 -2.30 -12.85
CA GLY A 29 9.91 -3.63 -12.27
C GLY A 29 8.98 -3.98 -11.13
N GLY A 30 9.22 -5.16 -10.54
CA GLY A 30 8.43 -5.65 -9.41
C GLY A 30 8.63 -4.82 -8.16
N ALA A 31 7.57 -4.65 -7.40
CA ALA A 31 7.62 -3.83 -6.20
C ALA A 31 6.46 -4.12 -5.26
N ASN A 32 6.68 -3.79 -4.00
CA ASN A 32 5.62 -3.64 -3.01
C ASN A 32 5.32 -2.15 -2.90
N PHE A 33 4.06 -1.79 -2.68
CA PHE A 33 3.72 -0.39 -2.48
C PHE A 33 2.58 -0.27 -1.46
N VAL A 34 2.48 0.92 -0.85
CA VAL A 34 1.44 1.19 0.13
C VAL A 34 0.86 2.57 -0.14
N TYR A 35 -0.45 2.70 0.09
CA TYR A 35 -1.13 3.99 0.13
C TYR A 35 -1.26 4.37 1.59
N VAL A 36 -0.89 5.60 1.92
CA VAL A 36 -0.75 6.04 3.30
C VAL A 36 -1.64 7.24 3.58
N LYS A 37 -2.30 7.19 4.72
CA LYS A 37 -2.98 8.33 5.32
C LYS A 37 -2.19 8.72 6.55
N TRP A 38 -1.99 10.04 6.75
CA TRP A 38 -1.27 10.52 7.92
C TRP A 38 -2.26 10.88 9.02
N ASP A 39 -1.99 10.36 10.22
CA ASP A 39 -2.73 10.69 11.43
C ASP A 39 -1.74 11.45 12.32
N GLY A 40 -1.71 12.78 12.16
CA GLY A 40 -0.62 13.58 12.72
C GLY A 40 0.69 13.17 12.10
N ASP A 41 1.63 12.69 12.89
CA ASP A 41 2.92 12.20 12.41
C ASP A 41 2.94 10.71 12.17
N ALA A 42 1.82 10.03 12.42
CA ALA A 42 1.76 8.57 12.31
C ALA A 42 1.20 8.16 10.95
N PRO A 43 1.97 7.40 10.16
CA PRO A 43 1.47 6.89 8.89
C PRO A 43 0.57 5.67 9.11
N LYS A 44 -0.56 5.66 8.45
CA LYS A 44 -1.50 4.53 8.48
C LYS A 44 -1.60 3.97 7.08
N ILE A 45 -1.36 2.67 6.93
CA ILE A 45 -1.48 2.03 5.63
C ILE A 45 -2.96 1.80 5.33
N VAL A 46 -3.44 2.40 4.25
CA VAL A 46 -4.80 2.24 3.78
C VAL A 46 -4.91 1.04 2.85
N TYR A 47 -3.87 0.80 2.07
CA TYR A 47 -3.81 -0.29 1.11
C TYR A 47 -2.37 -0.72 0.91
N ALA A 48 -2.14 -2.03 0.87
CA ALA A 48 -0.84 -2.59 0.52
C ALA A 48 -1.00 -3.41 -0.74
N GLY A 49 -0.13 -3.15 -1.73
CA GLY A 49 -0.14 -3.87 -2.99
C GLY A 49 1.21 -4.49 -3.29
N GLU A 50 1.20 -5.48 -4.17
CA GLU A 50 2.41 -6.01 -4.76
C GLU A 50 2.14 -6.22 -6.24
N THR A 51 3.17 -6.03 -7.05
CA THR A 51 3.00 -6.08 -8.49
C THR A 51 4.33 -6.45 -9.15
N ASP A 52 4.27 -7.07 -10.32
CA ASP A 52 5.46 -7.29 -11.12
C ASP A 52 5.77 -6.08 -12.02
N SER A 53 4.91 -5.06 -12.01
CA SER A 53 5.07 -3.88 -12.84
C SER A 53 4.56 -2.64 -12.12
N LEU A 54 5.44 -1.99 -11.37
CA LEU A 54 5.05 -0.87 -10.51
C LEU A 54 4.39 0.26 -11.31
N HIS A 55 5.02 0.67 -12.42
CA HIS A 55 4.53 1.81 -13.20
C HIS A 55 3.14 1.57 -13.80
N ARG A 56 2.74 0.30 -13.97
CA ARG A 56 1.42 -0.02 -14.50
C ARG A 56 0.34 -0.08 -13.42
N SER A 57 0.72 -0.53 -12.22
CA SER A 57 -0.26 -0.92 -11.21
C SER A 57 -0.38 0.04 -10.05
N VAL A 58 0.62 0.89 -9.83
CA VAL A 58 0.72 1.66 -8.60
C VAL A 58 -0.45 2.63 -8.38
N PHE A 59 -1.10 3.09 -9.46
CA PHE A 59 -2.22 4.04 -9.34
C PHE A 59 -3.58 3.40 -9.55
N GLU A 60 -3.64 2.07 -9.66
CA GLU A 60 -4.86 1.36 -10.08
C GLU A 60 -6.07 1.66 -9.20
N THR A 61 -5.87 1.73 -7.89
CA THR A 61 -6.95 2.01 -6.95
C THR A 61 -6.68 3.28 -6.14
N TRP A 62 -5.82 4.15 -6.67
CA TRP A 62 -5.41 5.37 -5.97
C TRP A 62 -6.58 6.32 -5.75
N ASP A 63 -7.46 6.47 -6.74
CA ASP A 63 -8.62 7.36 -6.61
C ASP A 63 -9.53 6.92 -5.46
N GLU A 64 -9.78 5.63 -5.35
CA GLU A 64 -10.59 5.10 -4.27
C GLU A 64 -9.91 5.32 -2.92
N ALA A 65 -8.61 5.12 -2.86
CA ALA A 65 -7.86 5.32 -1.62
C ALA A 65 -7.94 6.76 -1.15
N GLN A 66 -7.84 7.70 -2.08
CA GLN A 66 -7.92 9.12 -1.74
C GLN A 66 -9.32 9.52 -1.31
N SER A 67 -10.32 9.22 -2.13
CA SER A 67 -11.67 9.70 -1.87
C SER A 67 -12.37 8.91 -0.78
N GLY A 68 -12.11 7.62 -0.70
CA GLY A 68 -12.82 6.75 0.23
C GLY A 68 -12.11 6.52 1.55
N TYR A 69 -10.80 6.73 1.59
CA TYR A 69 -10.02 6.36 2.78
C TYR A 69 -9.06 7.43 3.26
N GLY A 70 -9.01 8.57 2.56
CA GLY A 70 -8.19 9.69 3.01
C GLY A 70 -6.70 9.54 2.76
N ALA A 71 -6.30 8.65 1.87
CA ALA A 71 -4.89 8.48 1.55
C ALA A 71 -4.36 9.72 0.84
N THR A 72 -3.12 10.09 1.14
CA THR A 72 -2.51 11.28 0.57
C THR A 72 -1.13 11.02 -0.02
N GLU A 73 -0.55 9.86 0.21
CA GLU A 73 0.82 9.61 -0.24
C GLU A 73 1.02 8.12 -0.56
N ILE A 74 1.90 7.86 -1.54
CA ILE A 74 2.26 6.51 -1.93
C ILE A 74 3.74 6.30 -1.63
N PHE A 75 4.06 5.16 -1.04
CA PHE A 75 5.44 4.71 -0.83
C PHE A 75 5.63 3.37 -1.52
N ALA A 76 6.82 3.12 -2.02
CA ALA A 76 7.11 1.89 -2.75
C ALA A 76 8.48 1.34 -2.39
N ARG A 77 8.62 0.03 -2.59
CA ARG A 77 9.85 -0.69 -2.32
C ARG A 77 10.09 -1.64 -3.50
N LEU A 78 11.15 -1.44 -4.24
CA LEU A 78 11.48 -2.31 -5.36
C LEU A 78 11.80 -3.71 -4.85
N ASN A 79 11.23 -4.73 -5.46
CA ASN A 79 11.32 -6.10 -4.99
C ASN A 79 11.00 -7.03 -6.15
N ILE A 80 12.04 -7.49 -6.83
CA ILE A 80 11.90 -8.18 -8.11
C ILE A 80 11.39 -9.61 -7.96
N THR A 81 11.82 -10.32 -6.92
CA THR A 81 11.50 -11.74 -6.77
C THR A 81 10.07 -11.93 -6.29
N GLY A 82 9.24 -12.54 -7.13
CA GLY A 82 7.80 -12.67 -6.85
C GLY A 82 7.46 -13.37 -5.54
N VAL A 83 8.16 -14.45 -5.22
CA VAL A 83 7.90 -15.20 -3.99
C VAL A 83 8.21 -14.31 -2.76
N VAL A 84 9.34 -13.61 -2.79
CA VAL A 84 9.73 -12.72 -1.69
C VAL A 84 8.75 -11.56 -1.59
N ARG A 85 8.39 -10.99 -2.73
CA ARG A 85 7.47 -9.86 -2.79
C ARG A 85 6.11 -10.19 -2.19
N ARG A 86 5.57 -11.36 -2.51
CA ARG A 86 4.28 -11.80 -1.99
C ARG A 86 4.36 -12.09 -0.50
N ALA A 87 5.45 -12.69 -0.05
CA ALA A 87 5.63 -12.98 1.39
C ALA A 87 5.70 -11.68 2.19
N GLU A 88 6.42 -10.67 1.69
CA GLU A 88 6.48 -9.37 2.38
C GLU A 88 5.13 -8.67 2.37
N HIS A 89 4.41 -8.76 1.27
CA HIS A 89 3.06 -8.22 1.17
C HIS A 89 2.15 -8.82 2.25
N ASP A 90 2.17 -10.15 2.37
CA ASP A 90 1.33 -10.83 3.35
C ASP A 90 1.71 -10.44 4.77
N ASP A 91 3.01 -10.27 5.01
CA ASP A 91 3.52 -9.87 6.33
C ASP A 91 3.04 -8.47 6.72
N ILE A 92 3.05 -7.54 5.77
CA ILE A 92 2.56 -6.18 5.96
C ILE A 92 1.04 -6.17 6.17
N VAL A 93 0.31 -6.91 5.35
CA VAL A 93 -1.16 -6.96 5.48
C VAL A 93 -1.55 -7.55 6.84
N ALA A 94 -0.85 -8.60 7.27
CA ALA A 94 -1.15 -9.22 8.55
C ALA A 94 -0.95 -8.26 9.72
N GLN A 95 0.10 -7.45 9.67
CA GLN A 95 0.40 -6.51 10.76
C GLN A 95 -0.51 -5.30 10.76
N HIS A 96 -0.73 -4.70 9.58
CA HIS A 96 -1.40 -3.39 9.49
C HIS A 96 -2.88 -3.50 9.17
N GLN A 97 -3.32 -4.62 8.63
CA GLN A 97 -4.70 -4.87 8.24
C GLN A 97 -5.31 -3.66 7.51
N PRO A 98 -4.70 -3.26 6.40
CA PRO A 98 -5.18 -2.06 5.70
C PRO A 98 -6.64 -2.22 5.29
N PRO A 99 -7.49 -1.22 5.51
CA PRO A 99 -8.92 -1.39 5.26
C PRO A 99 -9.26 -1.76 3.82
N MET A 100 -8.52 -1.30 2.84
CA MET A 100 -8.79 -1.65 1.45
C MET A 100 -8.42 -3.10 1.14
N ASN A 101 -7.51 -3.72 1.92
CA ASN A 101 -7.14 -5.13 1.76
C ASN A 101 -8.08 -6.06 2.51
N THR A 102 -8.57 -5.62 3.67
CA THR A 102 -9.32 -6.49 4.57
C THR A 102 -10.83 -6.26 4.54
N GLY A 103 -11.29 -5.37 3.64
CA GLY A 103 -12.71 -5.09 3.53
C GLY A 103 -13.24 -4.10 4.55
N GLY A 104 -12.35 -3.29 5.15
CA GLY A 104 -12.78 -2.23 6.05
C GLY A 104 -13.62 -1.20 5.34
N GLU A 105 -14.46 -0.50 6.09
CA GLU A 105 -15.37 0.48 5.50
C GLU A 105 -14.63 1.73 5.05
N SER A 106 -15.03 2.24 3.90
CA SER A 106 -14.49 3.48 3.41
C SER A 106 -15.17 4.67 4.10
N LEU A 107 -14.53 5.83 3.97
CA LEU A 107 -15.10 7.06 4.48
C LEU A 107 -16.38 7.46 3.75
N ALA A 108 -16.52 6.98 2.51
CA ALA A 108 -17.73 7.26 1.73
C ALA A 108 -18.92 6.41 2.16
N GLY A 109 -18.72 5.55 3.09
CA GLY A 109 -19.73 4.64 3.55
C GLY A 109 -19.69 3.37 2.74
N ARG A 110 -20.15 2.65 2.64
CA ARG A 110 -19.90 1.66 1.87
C ARG A 110 -20.58 0.77 1.16
N ARG A 111 -20.58 0.50 0.78
CA ARG A 111 -21.01 -0.09 -0.01
C ARG A 111 -21.15 -1.32 -0.23
N LYS A 112 -21.20 -1.65 -0.21
CA LYS A 112 -21.34 -2.61 -0.44
C LYS A 112 -21.36 -3.61 -0.29
N THR A 113 -21.58 -3.86 -0.34
CA THR A 113 -21.60 -4.79 -0.29
C THR A 113 -21.67 -5.71 -0.36
N GLY A 114 -21.84 -5.91 -0.58
CA GLY A 114 -21.97 -6.82 -0.67
C GLY A 114 -21.89 -7.55 -1.06
N ARG A 115 -21.96 -7.59 -1.36
CA ARG A 115 -21.93 -8.29 -1.69
C ARG A 115 -21.86 -9.14 -1.52
N THR A 116 -21.97 -9.23 -1.64
CA THR A 116 -21.93 -9.91 -1.48
C THR A 116 -21.76 -10.45 -1.25
N GLY A 117 -21.79 -10.61 -1.45
CA GLY A 117 -21.64 -10.98 -1.25
C GLY A 117 -21.36 -11.10 -1.22
N GLY A 118 -21.47 -11.06 -1.51
CA GLY A 118 -21.31 -11.01 -1.51
C GLY A 118 -21.37 -11.02 -1.37
#